data_0cef852cb5fa5be5beb51098f74cdea8
#
_entry.id   0cef852cb5fa5be5beb51098f74cdea8
#
_cell.length_a   1.000
_cell.length_b   1.000
_cell.length_c   1.000
_cell.angle_alpha   90.00
_cell.angle_beta   90.00
_cell.angle_gamma   90.00
#
_symmetry.space_group_name_H-M   'P 1'
#
loop_
_entity.id
_entity.type
_entity.pdbx_description
1 polymer ?
#
loop_
_entity_poly.entity_id
_entity_poly.type
_entity_poly.pdbx_seq_one_letter_code
_entity_poly.pdbx_strand_id
1 'polypeptide(L)'
;IEELEAHLHPQAQLRLISYLQNEYNENDVQIIISTHSPILASKINLKNLILMKNGTGYDLAEGRTGLQKGDYLFLQRFLDSTKANLFFAKGIIMVEGDAENILIPVVADILGYPLEKYGISVVNVGSTAFLRYSGIMVRKDGTDIGIPVSVITDCDVRPYDVEPTTKEKTFNEKKAESLQAKEKGDRKYTNGSVRGFTSPRWTLEYCIALSSLSDVFHKAVHYGKKILNAQEHISLTDAKIDEANRDAEAEAQAWKEFSAAERAYHIYDLMLNDDGKSSLKAIVAQCLASLLRWEVSIIPAGLTQEKMFDLDLYGFKTDESKEAALKSAIENDPFLSYIVNAIKYAAGETV
;
A
#
# COMPACT_ATOMS: atom_id res chain seq x y z
N ILE A 1 15.47 31.62 -3.18
CA ILE A 1 15.78 30.79 -4.36
C ILE A 1 14.52 30.06 -4.73
N GLU A 2 14.04 30.25 -5.95
CA GLU A 2 12.86 29.57 -6.47
C GLU A 2 13.28 28.35 -7.29
N GLU A 3 12.58 27.25 -7.12
CA GLU A 3 12.74 25.99 -7.85
C GLU A 3 14.23 25.61 -8.05
N LEU A 4 14.92 25.43 -6.93
CA LEU A 4 16.36 25.13 -6.90
C LEU A 4 16.73 23.90 -7.76
N GLU A 5 15.79 22.98 -7.96
CA GLU A 5 15.94 21.80 -8.79
C GLU A 5 15.92 22.06 -10.29
N ALA A 6 15.47 23.22 -10.74
CA ALA A 6 15.31 23.52 -12.16
C ALA A 6 16.64 23.29 -12.91
N HIS A 7 16.58 22.42 -13.94
CA HIS A 7 17.73 22.04 -14.78
C HIS A 7 18.89 21.34 -14.06
N LEU A 8 18.75 20.93 -12.79
CA LEU A 8 19.78 20.22 -12.04
C LEU A 8 19.52 18.71 -12.00
N HIS A 9 20.54 17.96 -12.35
CA HIS A 9 20.55 16.51 -12.12
C HIS A 9 20.39 16.20 -10.60
N PRO A 10 19.69 15.13 -10.20
CA PRO A 10 19.48 14.77 -8.79
C PRO A 10 20.70 14.83 -7.89
N GLN A 11 21.85 14.35 -8.38
CA GLN A 11 23.11 14.41 -7.62
C GLN A 11 23.63 15.86 -7.45
N ALA A 12 23.36 16.73 -8.41
CA ALA A 12 23.72 18.15 -8.30
C ALA A 12 22.82 18.86 -7.29
N GLN A 13 21.52 18.53 -7.24
CA GLN A 13 20.58 19.01 -6.22
C GLN A 13 21.10 18.67 -4.80
N LEU A 14 21.54 17.42 -4.58
CA LEU A 14 22.07 16.97 -3.29
C LEU A 14 23.34 17.70 -2.88
N ARG A 15 24.26 17.95 -3.82
CA ARG A 15 25.49 18.72 -3.55
C ARG A 15 25.19 20.17 -3.21
N LEU A 16 24.27 20.78 -3.98
CA LEU A 16 23.92 22.18 -3.79
C LEU A 16 23.24 22.39 -2.44
N ILE A 17 22.31 21.53 -2.04
CA ILE A 17 21.65 21.68 -0.74
C ILE A 17 22.63 21.47 0.41
N SER A 18 23.57 20.53 0.29
CA SER A 18 24.62 20.34 1.30
C SER A 18 25.54 21.56 1.40
N TYR A 19 25.91 22.19 0.27
CA TYR A 19 26.66 23.39 0.26
C TYR A 19 25.92 24.56 0.95
N LEU A 20 24.64 24.76 0.59
CA LEU A 20 23.83 25.84 1.19
C LEU A 20 23.60 25.63 2.69
N GLN A 21 23.49 24.40 3.16
CA GLN A 21 23.40 24.10 4.59
C GLN A 21 24.69 24.44 5.34
N ASN A 22 25.85 24.26 4.73
CA ASN A 22 27.13 24.63 5.32
C ASN A 22 27.27 26.15 5.36
N GLU A 23 27.01 26.86 4.24
CA GLU A 23 27.04 28.32 4.17
C GLU A 23 26.12 28.99 5.19
N TYR A 24 24.90 28.43 5.41
CA TYR A 24 23.98 28.89 6.44
C TYR A 24 24.59 28.80 7.85
N ASN A 25 25.31 27.72 8.15
CA ASN A 25 25.89 27.50 9.46
C ASN A 25 27.13 28.40 9.72
N GLU A 26 27.86 28.77 8.66
CA GLU A 26 29.13 29.49 8.77
C GLU A 26 29.00 31.03 8.68
N ASN A 27 27.97 31.50 7.95
CA ASN A 27 27.92 32.92 7.54
C ASN A 27 26.69 33.70 8.03
N ASP A 28 25.88 33.16 8.94
CA ASP A 28 24.63 33.77 9.43
C ASP A 28 23.63 34.22 8.33
N VAL A 29 23.62 33.53 7.19
CA VAL A 29 22.76 33.83 6.07
C VAL A 29 21.46 33.07 6.18
N GLN A 30 20.31 33.75 6.11
CA GLN A 30 19.03 33.12 6.01
C GLN A 30 18.73 32.75 4.54
N ILE A 31 18.50 31.45 4.30
CA ILE A 31 18.18 30.93 2.96
C ILE A 31 16.74 30.41 2.94
N ILE A 32 15.93 30.95 2.04
CA ILE A 32 14.55 30.49 1.77
C ILE A 32 14.52 29.87 0.37
N ILE A 33 14.03 28.64 0.26
CA ILE A 33 13.97 27.87 -0.99
C ILE A 33 12.54 27.43 -1.22
N SER A 34 12.01 27.65 -2.42
CA SER A 34 10.83 26.93 -2.90
C SER A 34 11.25 25.75 -3.77
N THR A 35 10.56 24.63 -3.66
CA THR A 35 10.89 23.42 -4.40
C THR A 35 9.68 22.51 -4.57
N HIS A 36 9.64 21.77 -5.68
CA HIS A 36 8.75 20.65 -5.95
C HIS A 36 9.51 19.30 -5.97
N SER A 37 10.78 19.29 -5.54
CA SER A 37 11.63 18.10 -5.57
C SER A 37 11.53 17.29 -4.28
N PRO A 38 11.01 16.03 -4.33
CA PRO A 38 11.06 15.11 -3.19
C PRO A 38 12.51 14.82 -2.73
N ILE A 39 13.46 14.90 -3.64
CA ILE A 39 14.89 14.71 -3.35
C ILE A 39 15.39 15.81 -2.40
N LEU A 40 15.09 17.07 -2.71
CA LEU A 40 15.45 18.19 -1.85
C LEU A 40 14.71 18.13 -0.52
N ALA A 41 13.39 17.92 -0.55
CA ALA A 41 12.57 17.82 0.66
C ALA A 41 13.06 16.71 1.62
N SER A 42 13.54 15.57 1.09
CA SER A 42 14.09 14.48 1.89
C SER A 42 15.41 14.81 2.60
N LYS A 43 16.13 15.85 2.18
CA LYS A 43 17.43 16.23 2.74
C LYS A 43 17.37 17.43 3.68
N ILE A 44 16.28 18.19 3.62
CA ILE A 44 16.04 19.29 4.55
C ILE A 44 15.55 18.72 5.88
N ASN A 45 16.04 19.29 6.99
CA ASN A 45 15.49 18.92 8.28
C ASN A 45 14.00 19.27 8.34
N LEU A 46 13.17 18.30 8.71
CA LEU A 46 11.71 18.44 8.72
C LEU A 46 11.23 19.71 9.45
N LYS A 47 11.88 20.08 10.54
CA LYS A 47 11.54 21.30 11.30
C LYS A 47 11.74 22.61 10.52
N ASN A 48 12.46 22.58 9.41
CA ASN A 48 12.71 23.73 8.53
C ASN A 48 11.82 23.72 7.29
N LEU A 49 10.95 22.72 7.14
CA LEU A 49 10.01 22.64 6.03
C LEU A 49 8.73 23.42 6.34
N ILE A 50 8.22 24.09 5.33
CA ILE A 50 6.91 24.74 5.33
C ILE A 50 6.14 24.14 4.16
N LEU A 51 5.05 23.43 4.46
CA LEU A 51 4.17 22.88 3.46
C LEU A 51 3.20 23.96 2.99
N MET A 52 3.24 24.28 1.69
CA MET A 52 2.34 25.27 1.09
C MET A 52 1.12 24.59 0.50
N LYS A 53 -0.07 24.97 0.95
CA LYS A 53 -1.33 24.47 0.37
C LYS A 53 -2.39 25.58 0.33
N ASN A 54 -3.02 25.78 -0.83
CA ASN A 54 -4.10 26.75 -1.02
C ASN A 54 -3.74 28.17 -0.52
N GLY A 55 -2.52 28.62 -0.76
CA GLY A 55 -2.05 29.93 -0.32
C GLY A 55 -1.68 30.03 1.17
N THR A 56 -1.79 28.93 1.91
CA THR A 56 -1.44 28.88 3.35
C THR A 56 -0.15 28.09 3.55
N GLY A 57 0.75 28.61 4.41
CA GLY A 57 1.97 27.92 4.81
C GLY A 57 1.78 27.21 6.15
N TYR A 58 2.07 25.92 6.18
CA TYR A 58 2.04 25.08 7.38
C TYR A 58 3.47 24.70 7.75
N ASP A 59 4.04 25.37 8.74
CA ASP A 59 5.36 25.01 9.22
C ASP A 59 5.34 23.65 9.93
N LEU A 60 6.39 22.84 9.72
CA LEU A 60 6.54 21.51 10.29
C LEU A 60 7.50 21.51 11.50
N ALA A 61 7.71 22.67 12.13
CA ALA A 61 8.58 22.84 13.29
C ALA A 61 8.08 22.03 14.51
N GLU A 62 9.02 21.81 15.45
CA GLU A 62 8.70 21.18 16.73
C GLU A 62 7.60 21.96 17.45
N GLY A 63 6.62 21.22 17.97
CA GLY A 63 5.46 21.82 18.65
C GLY A 63 4.32 22.26 17.72
N ARG A 64 4.50 22.24 16.39
CA ARG A 64 3.45 22.56 15.42
C ARG A 64 2.71 21.35 14.89
N THR A 65 3.44 20.22 14.74
CA THR A 65 2.91 18.94 14.25
C THR A 65 2.56 17.98 15.39
N GLY A 66 1.91 16.86 15.08
CA GLY A 66 1.63 15.77 16.04
C GLY A 66 2.88 15.01 16.51
N LEU A 67 4.07 15.32 15.94
CA LEU A 67 5.31 14.63 16.22
C LEU A 67 5.87 14.97 17.61
N GLN A 68 6.57 13.99 18.19
CA GLN A 68 7.42 14.17 19.37
C GLN A 68 8.86 14.43 18.93
N LYS A 69 9.69 14.95 19.84
CA LYS A 69 11.11 15.29 19.54
C LYS A 69 11.89 14.11 18.94
N GLY A 70 11.69 12.90 19.44
CA GLY A 70 12.35 11.69 18.92
C GLY A 70 11.91 11.31 17.50
N ASP A 71 10.71 11.69 17.08
CA ASP A 71 10.20 11.40 15.74
C ASP A 71 10.91 12.22 14.67
N TYR A 72 11.28 13.46 14.95
CA TYR A 72 12.09 14.29 14.03
C TYR A 72 13.43 13.66 13.73
N LEU A 73 14.11 13.11 14.76
CA LEU A 73 15.39 12.40 14.58
C LEU A 73 15.23 11.11 13.77
N PHE A 74 14.13 10.39 14.01
CA PHE A 74 13.80 9.21 13.22
C PHE A 74 13.56 9.57 11.76
N LEU A 75 12.66 10.54 11.51
CA LEU A 75 12.30 10.96 10.15
C LEU A 75 13.49 11.52 9.38
N GLN A 76 14.40 12.25 10.02
CA GLN A 76 15.62 12.73 9.39
C GLN A 76 16.48 11.61 8.80
N ARG A 77 16.41 10.39 9.37
CA ARG A 77 17.18 9.22 8.91
C ARG A 77 16.43 8.39 7.88
N PHE A 78 15.11 8.29 8.02
CA PHE A 78 14.26 7.36 7.27
C PHE A 78 13.37 7.99 6.21
N LEU A 79 13.27 9.33 6.17
CA LEU A 79 12.56 10.06 5.13
C LEU A 79 13.45 10.16 3.88
N ASP A 80 13.31 9.21 2.99
CA ASP A 80 13.97 9.21 1.68
C ASP A 80 13.11 9.93 0.61
N SER A 81 13.62 10.03 -0.61
CA SER A 81 12.92 10.71 -1.71
C SER A 81 11.60 10.05 -2.10
N THR A 82 11.45 8.74 -1.91
CA THR A 82 10.20 8.04 -2.21
C THR A 82 9.12 8.38 -1.19
N LYS A 83 9.46 8.41 0.09
CA LYS A 83 8.55 8.80 1.17
C LYS A 83 8.27 10.31 1.18
N ALA A 84 9.21 11.12 0.73
CA ALA A 84 9.03 12.58 0.62
C ALA A 84 7.97 13.00 -0.42
N ASN A 85 7.51 12.09 -1.27
CA ASN A 85 6.35 12.33 -2.14
C ASN A 85 5.09 12.71 -1.34
N LEU A 86 4.99 12.33 -0.06
CA LEU A 86 3.89 12.74 0.81
C LEU A 86 3.72 14.27 0.92
N PHE A 87 4.79 15.06 0.73
CA PHE A 87 4.70 16.53 0.79
C PHE A 87 4.05 17.16 -0.44
N PHE A 88 3.98 16.43 -1.55
CA PHE A 88 3.51 16.93 -2.84
C PHE A 88 2.16 16.32 -3.26
N ALA A 89 1.66 15.36 -2.49
CA ALA A 89 0.42 14.66 -2.77
C ALA A 89 -0.82 15.50 -2.41
N LYS A 90 -1.92 15.26 -3.14
CA LYS A 90 -3.25 15.78 -2.80
C LYS A 90 -3.98 14.85 -1.83
N GLY A 91 -3.64 13.56 -1.84
CA GLY A 91 -4.07 12.53 -0.91
C GLY A 91 -2.94 11.53 -0.67
N ILE A 92 -2.93 10.86 0.47
CA ILE A 92 -1.86 9.94 0.87
C ILE A 92 -2.47 8.62 1.31
N ILE A 93 -1.90 7.52 0.83
CA ILE A 93 -2.17 6.18 1.34
C ILE A 93 -0.87 5.62 1.92
N MET A 94 -0.83 5.42 3.22
CA MET A 94 0.32 4.82 3.91
C MET A 94 0.09 3.32 4.07
N VAL A 95 1.09 2.52 3.72
CA VAL A 95 1.04 1.05 3.76
C VAL A 95 2.25 0.46 4.48
N GLU A 96 2.12 -0.79 4.95
CA GLU A 96 3.17 -1.47 5.72
C GLU A 96 4.27 -2.05 4.85
N GLY A 97 3.93 -2.53 3.64
CA GLY A 97 4.84 -3.31 2.83
C GLY A 97 4.67 -3.17 1.33
N ASP A 98 5.45 -3.97 0.62
CA ASP A 98 5.49 -3.95 -0.85
C ASP A 98 4.25 -4.57 -1.48
N ALA A 99 3.58 -5.52 -0.80
CA ALA A 99 2.37 -6.15 -1.31
C ALA A 99 1.27 -5.11 -1.53
N GLU A 100 0.98 -4.30 -0.52
CA GLU A 100 0.02 -3.20 -0.61
C GLU A 100 0.48 -2.14 -1.62
N ASN A 101 1.76 -1.79 -1.59
CA ASN A 101 2.33 -0.78 -2.49
C ASN A 101 2.16 -1.16 -3.97
N ILE A 102 2.20 -2.47 -4.30
CA ILE A 102 1.99 -3.00 -5.65
C ILE A 102 0.48 -3.09 -5.98
N LEU A 103 -0.34 -3.55 -5.04
CA LEU A 103 -1.73 -3.89 -5.31
C LEU A 103 -2.68 -2.69 -5.27
N ILE A 104 -2.45 -1.73 -4.36
CA ILE A 104 -3.32 -0.55 -4.19
C ILE A 104 -3.50 0.25 -5.48
N PRO A 105 -2.45 0.56 -6.27
CA PRO A 105 -2.63 1.29 -7.53
C PRO A 105 -3.57 0.57 -8.52
N VAL A 106 -3.45 -0.75 -8.64
CA VAL A 106 -4.29 -1.56 -9.55
C VAL A 106 -5.74 -1.58 -9.08
N VAL A 107 -5.96 -1.78 -7.79
CA VAL A 107 -7.31 -1.75 -7.21
C VAL A 107 -7.94 -0.36 -7.36
N ALA A 108 -7.16 0.70 -7.13
CA ALA A 108 -7.63 2.07 -7.29
C ALA A 108 -8.07 2.37 -8.74
N ASP A 109 -7.31 1.91 -9.70
CA ASP A 109 -7.66 2.05 -11.12
C ASP A 109 -9.00 1.34 -11.45
N ILE A 110 -9.15 0.07 -11.04
CA ILE A 110 -10.38 -0.71 -11.27
C ILE A 110 -11.58 -0.04 -10.59
N LEU A 111 -11.39 0.55 -9.43
CA LEU A 111 -12.42 1.30 -8.71
C LEU A 111 -12.78 2.64 -9.39
N GLY A 112 -11.98 3.11 -10.35
CA GLY A 112 -12.16 4.39 -11.04
C GLY A 112 -11.48 5.58 -10.35
N TYR A 113 -10.49 5.31 -9.49
CA TYR A 113 -9.67 6.29 -8.78
C TYR A 113 -8.19 6.20 -9.19
N PRO A 114 -7.82 6.36 -10.49
CA PRO A 114 -6.42 6.33 -10.89
C PRO A 114 -5.59 7.31 -10.07
N LEU A 115 -4.57 6.82 -9.38
CA LEU A 115 -3.85 7.58 -8.36
C LEU A 115 -3.24 8.87 -8.90
N GLU A 116 -2.69 8.84 -10.12
CA GLU A 116 -2.09 10.00 -10.78
C GLU A 116 -3.12 11.09 -11.06
N LYS A 117 -4.32 10.72 -11.50
CA LYS A 117 -5.41 11.64 -11.78
C LYS A 117 -5.88 12.38 -10.52
N TYR A 118 -5.90 11.67 -9.39
CA TYR A 118 -6.31 12.22 -8.10
C TYR A 118 -5.14 12.86 -7.33
N GLY A 119 -3.90 12.68 -7.81
CA GLY A 119 -2.69 13.18 -7.14
C GLY A 119 -2.44 12.47 -5.81
N ILE A 120 -2.76 11.17 -5.74
CA ILE A 120 -2.58 10.34 -4.56
C ILE A 120 -1.20 9.68 -4.60
N SER A 121 -0.47 9.73 -3.48
CA SER A 121 0.79 9.00 -3.31
C SER A 121 0.60 7.82 -2.36
N VAL A 122 0.99 6.63 -2.80
CA VAL A 122 1.17 5.48 -1.90
C VAL A 122 2.55 5.58 -1.27
N VAL A 123 2.61 5.51 0.05
CA VAL A 123 3.85 5.64 0.83
C VAL A 123 4.06 4.38 1.65
N ASN A 124 4.97 3.53 1.20
CA ASN A 124 5.40 2.37 1.96
C ASN A 124 6.32 2.83 3.11
N VAL A 125 5.84 2.69 4.34
CA VAL A 125 6.59 3.08 5.55
C VAL A 125 7.54 1.97 6.04
N GLY A 126 7.43 0.76 5.49
CA GLY A 126 8.31 -0.39 5.76
C GLY A 126 8.23 -0.93 7.18
N SER A 127 7.23 -0.54 7.96
CA SER A 127 7.06 -0.95 9.35
C SER A 127 5.79 -0.35 9.96
N THR A 128 5.55 -0.62 11.24
CA THR A 128 4.48 0.00 12.04
C THR A 128 4.76 1.48 12.42
N ALA A 129 5.67 2.18 11.71
CA ALA A 129 6.06 3.57 12.00
C ALA A 129 5.04 4.62 11.53
N PHE A 130 3.82 4.22 11.21
CA PHE A 130 2.75 5.09 10.69
C PHE A 130 2.54 6.38 11.49
N LEU A 131 2.55 6.31 12.83
CA LEU A 131 2.34 7.48 13.68
C LEU A 131 3.39 8.59 13.48
N ARG A 132 4.60 8.20 13.07
CA ARG A 132 5.67 9.17 12.78
C ARG A 132 5.45 9.85 11.42
N TYR A 133 5.07 9.10 10.39
CA TYR A 133 4.80 9.68 9.09
C TYR A 133 3.47 10.44 9.07
N SER A 134 2.40 9.86 9.60
CA SER A 134 1.09 10.52 9.68
C SER A 134 1.09 11.73 10.60
N GLY A 135 1.87 11.70 11.69
CA GLY A 135 2.03 12.81 12.62
C GLY A 135 2.59 14.09 11.99
N ILE A 136 3.26 13.98 10.81
CA ILE A 136 3.67 15.15 10.01
C ILE A 136 2.44 15.98 9.59
N MET A 137 1.35 15.30 9.20
CA MET A 137 0.12 15.92 8.69
C MET A 137 -0.86 16.35 9.80
N VAL A 138 -0.64 15.93 11.03
CA VAL A 138 -1.45 16.32 12.19
C VAL A 138 -0.94 17.64 12.77
N ARG A 139 -1.84 18.59 13.02
CA ARG A 139 -1.52 19.90 13.60
C ARG A 139 -1.89 19.95 15.07
N LYS A 140 -1.01 20.51 15.94
CA LYS A 140 -1.30 20.71 17.37
C LYS A 140 -2.22 21.88 17.65
N ASP A 141 -2.27 22.84 16.73
CA ASP A 141 -3.15 24.02 16.84
C ASP A 141 -4.59 23.72 16.38
N GLY A 142 -4.89 22.47 15.98
CA GLY A 142 -6.21 22.04 15.52
C GLY A 142 -6.55 22.47 14.09
N THR A 143 -5.65 23.16 13.39
CA THR A 143 -5.85 23.47 11.96
C THR A 143 -5.76 22.20 11.12
N ASP A 144 -6.48 22.16 10.00
CA ASP A 144 -6.40 21.06 9.06
C ASP A 144 -5.63 21.50 7.80
N ILE A 145 -4.63 20.72 7.40
CA ILE A 145 -3.89 20.94 6.15
C ILE A 145 -4.78 20.62 4.94
N GLY A 146 -5.84 19.82 5.14
CA GLY A 146 -6.78 19.43 4.10
C GLY A 146 -6.17 18.44 3.10
N ILE A 147 -5.21 17.60 3.56
CA ILE A 147 -4.69 16.45 2.81
C ILE A 147 -5.22 15.19 3.49
N PRO A 148 -6.15 14.45 2.85
CA PRO A 148 -6.62 13.20 3.42
C PRO A 148 -5.51 12.16 3.44
N VAL A 149 -5.31 11.53 4.59
CA VAL A 149 -4.29 10.51 4.82
C VAL A 149 -4.96 9.22 5.27
N SER A 150 -4.89 8.19 4.46
CA SER A 150 -5.32 6.84 4.80
C SER A 150 -4.13 6.02 5.32
N VAL A 151 -4.30 5.38 6.46
CA VAL A 151 -3.33 4.43 7.01
C VAL A 151 -3.94 3.04 6.92
N ILE A 152 -3.41 2.20 6.03
CA ILE A 152 -3.83 0.81 5.87
C ILE A 152 -2.91 -0.06 6.73
N THR A 153 -3.49 -0.89 7.60
CA THR A 153 -2.75 -1.76 8.51
C THR A 153 -3.45 -3.09 8.71
N ASP A 154 -2.70 -4.09 9.11
CA ASP A 154 -3.22 -5.43 9.41
C ASP A 154 -3.84 -5.49 10.81
N CYS A 155 -4.83 -6.37 10.98
CA CYS A 155 -5.45 -6.67 12.28
C CYS A 155 -4.53 -7.48 13.18
N ASP A 156 -3.63 -8.31 12.59
CA ASP A 156 -2.66 -9.18 13.27
C ASP A 156 -3.24 -10.23 14.23
N VAL A 157 -4.56 -10.45 14.19
CA VAL A 157 -5.22 -11.50 14.96
C VAL A 157 -5.47 -12.71 14.05
N ARG A 158 -4.87 -13.85 14.39
CA ARG A 158 -5.00 -15.10 13.63
C ARG A 158 -6.47 -15.52 13.46
N PRO A 159 -6.79 -16.25 12.38
CA PRO A 159 -8.14 -16.72 12.12
C PRO A 159 -8.71 -17.50 13.31
N TYR A 160 -9.97 -17.25 13.65
CA TYR A 160 -10.68 -17.88 14.77
C TYR A 160 -11.64 -18.99 14.32
N ASP A 161 -11.83 -19.17 13.02
CA ASP A 161 -12.80 -20.05 12.38
C ASP A 161 -12.17 -21.25 11.66
N VAL A 162 -10.85 -21.40 11.73
CA VAL A 162 -10.09 -22.49 11.08
C VAL A 162 -9.09 -23.21 12.00
N GLU A 163 -8.51 -22.52 12.98
CA GLU A 163 -7.64 -23.18 13.94
C GLU A 163 -8.45 -24.00 14.94
N PRO A 164 -8.03 -25.23 15.26
CA PRO A 164 -8.57 -25.92 16.41
C PRO A 164 -8.40 -24.98 17.60
N THR A 165 -9.50 -24.64 18.22
CA THR A 165 -9.52 -23.79 19.41
C THR A 165 -8.55 -24.39 20.42
N THR A 166 -7.39 -23.75 20.60
CA THR A 166 -6.55 -24.05 21.75
C THR A 166 -7.43 -23.92 22.98
N LYS A 167 -7.31 -24.81 23.93
CA LYS A 167 -8.17 -24.92 25.14
C LYS A 167 -8.34 -23.61 25.94
N GLU A 168 -7.65 -22.53 25.55
CA GLU A 168 -7.57 -21.27 26.27
C GLU A 168 -8.59 -20.21 25.83
N LYS A 169 -9.08 -20.23 24.56
CA LYS A 169 -10.06 -19.22 24.08
C LYS A 169 -11.10 -19.85 23.17
N THR A 170 -12.37 -19.49 23.39
CA THR A 170 -13.49 -19.90 22.55
C THR A 170 -13.52 -19.13 21.23
N PHE A 171 -14.28 -19.65 20.24
CA PHE A 171 -14.56 -18.92 18.98
C PHE A 171 -15.06 -17.49 19.21
N ASN A 172 -16.00 -17.30 20.16
CA ASN A 172 -16.55 -15.98 20.46
C ASN A 172 -15.53 -15.02 21.05
N GLU A 173 -14.63 -15.51 21.91
CA GLU A 173 -13.55 -14.70 22.49
C GLU A 173 -12.55 -14.25 21.43
N LYS A 174 -12.11 -15.15 20.55
CA LYS A 174 -11.20 -14.82 19.44
C LYS A 174 -11.88 -13.87 18.44
N LYS A 175 -13.16 -14.05 18.15
CA LYS A 175 -13.92 -13.12 17.30
C LYS A 175 -14.01 -11.73 17.91
N ALA A 176 -14.28 -11.65 19.21
CA ALA A 176 -14.30 -10.37 19.94
C ALA A 176 -12.93 -9.70 19.96
N GLU A 177 -11.85 -10.47 20.14
CA GLU A 177 -10.47 -9.97 20.07
C GLU A 177 -10.14 -9.37 18.69
N SER A 178 -10.53 -10.04 17.61
CA SER A 178 -10.32 -9.55 16.25
C SER A 178 -11.08 -8.23 16.00
N LEU A 179 -12.35 -8.14 16.42
CA LEU A 179 -13.13 -6.90 16.32
C LEU A 179 -12.51 -5.75 17.12
N GLN A 180 -12.06 -6.02 18.36
CA GLN A 180 -11.40 -5.03 19.20
C GLN A 180 -10.05 -4.58 18.62
N ALA A 181 -9.27 -5.51 18.04
CA ALA A 181 -8.01 -5.18 17.40
C ALA A 181 -8.22 -4.25 16.21
N LYS A 182 -9.24 -4.54 15.36
CA LYS A 182 -9.62 -3.66 14.25
C LYS A 182 -10.02 -2.27 14.72
N GLU A 183 -10.95 -2.16 15.67
CA GLU A 183 -11.39 -0.87 16.21
C GLU A 183 -10.23 -0.09 16.86
N LYS A 184 -9.36 -0.79 17.57
CA LYS A 184 -8.18 -0.18 18.20
C LYS A 184 -7.20 0.33 17.14
N GLY A 185 -6.98 -0.41 16.06
CA GLY A 185 -6.13 -0.01 14.93
C GLY A 185 -6.68 1.24 14.25
N ASP A 186 -7.97 1.23 13.90
CA ASP A 186 -8.63 2.37 13.28
C ASP A 186 -8.52 3.64 14.15
N ARG A 187 -8.81 3.53 15.46
CA ARG A 187 -8.70 4.66 16.40
C ARG A 187 -7.27 5.13 16.59
N LYS A 188 -6.30 4.22 16.65
CA LYS A 188 -4.90 4.54 16.90
C LYS A 188 -4.34 5.50 15.86
N TYR A 189 -4.76 5.34 14.61
CA TYR A 189 -4.26 6.13 13.50
C TYR A 189 -5.19 7.28 13.08
N THR A 190 -6.38 7.39 13.67
CA THR A 190 -7.33 8.44 13.32
C THR A 190 -7.10 9.71 14.13
N ASN A 191 -6.71 10.79 13.45
CA ASN A 191 -6.53 12.12 14.06
C ASN A 191 -6.55 13.21 12.96
N GLY A 192 -7.46 14.17 13.03
CA GLY A 192 -7.62 15.22 12.01
C GLY A 192 -7.97 14.62 10.65
N SER A 193 -7.18 14.96 9.64
CA SER A 193 -7.30 14.41 8.26
C SER A 193 -6.65 13.03 8.09
N VAL A 194 -6.09 12.45 9.13
CA VAL A 194 -5.56 11.07 9.11
C VAL A 194 -6.64 10.10 9.56
N ARG A 195 -6.86 9.02 8.81
CA ARG A 195 -7.77 7.92 9.18
C ARG A 195 -7.11 6.57 9.08
N GLY A 196 -7.34 5.72 10.08
CA GLY A 196 -6.95 4.32 10.09
C GLY A 196 -7.98 3.45 9.38
N PHE A 197 -7.50 2.50 8.61
CA PHE A 197 -8.28 1.47 7.90
C PHE A 197 -7.63 0.12 8.15
N THR A 198 -8.06 -0.54 9.21
CA THR A 198 -7.50 -1.83 9.62
C THR A 198 -8.22 -2.97 8.91
N SER A 199 -7.48 -3.97 8.44
CA SER A 199 -8.06 -5.17 7.83
C SER A 199 -9.09 -5.80 8.77
N PRO A 200 -10.24 -6.28 8.26
CA PRO A 200 -11.27 -6.93 9.09
C PRO A 200 -10.83 -8.28 9.62
N ARG A 201 -9.83 -8.88 9.00
CA ARG A 201 -9.28 -10.20 9.35
C ARG A 201 -7.76 -10.17 9.23
N TRP A 202 -7.10 -10.95 10.01
CA TRP A 202 -5.66 -11.22 10.15
C TRP A 202 -4.71 -10.30 9.35
N THR A 203 -4.54 -10.56 8.02
CA THR A 203 -3.65 -9.82 7.11
C THR A 203 -4.36 -9.45 5.80
N LEU A 204 -3.73 -8.58 4.99
CA LEU A 204 -4.18 -8.27 3.64
C LEU A 204 -4.42 -9.54 2.82
N GLU A 205 -3.45 -10.44 2.76
CA GLU A 205 -3.51 -11.62 1.92
C GLU A 205 -4.63 -12.57 2.38
N TYR A 206 -4.84 -12.69 3.69
CA TYR A 206 -5.94 -13.49 4.22
C TYR A 206 -7.31 -12.87 3.90
N CYS A 207 -7.42 -11.55 3.93
CA CYS A 207 -8.63 -10.84 3.49
C CYS A 207 -8.90 -11.06 2.00
N ILE A 208 -7.87 -11.01 1.15
CA ILE A 208 -8.02 -11.28 -0.29
C ILE A 208 -8.44 -12.74 -0.52
N ALA A 209 -7.84 -13.69 0.21
CA ALA A 209 -8.20 -15.10 0.12
C ALA A 209 -9.64 -15.39 0.58
N LEU A 210 -10.22 -14.56 1.47
CA LEU A 210 -11.63 -14.63 1.89
C LEU A 210 -12.60 -13.93 0.94
N SER A 211 -12.08 -13.05 0.08
CA SER A 211 -12.88 -12.14 -0.73
C SER A 211 -13.37 -12.77 -2.04
N SER A 212 -14.09 -11.97 -2.79
CA SER A 212 -14.48 -12.26 -4.19
C SER A 212 -13.28 -12.49 -5.13
N LEU A 213 -12.07 -12.13 -4.71
CA LEU A 213 -10.84 -12.35 -5.45
C LEU A 213 -10.13 -13.66 -5.10
N SER A 214 -10.72 -14.51 -4.28
CA SER A 214 -10.12 -15.75 -3.75
C SER A 214 -9.53 -16.65 -4.84
N ASP A 215 -10.28 -16.92 -5.91
CA ASP A 215 -9.86 -17.84 -6.97
C ASP A 215 -8.70 -17.26 -7.79
N VAL A 216 -8.73 -15.97 -8.09
CA VAL A 216 -7.64 -15.26 -8.80
C VAL A 216 -6.41 -15.18 -7.90
N PHE A 217 -6.61 -14.94 -6.62
CA PHE A 217 -5.52 -14.91 -5.63
C PHE A 217 -4.86 -16.28 -5.47
N HIS A 218 -5.63 -17.36 -5.43
CA HIS A 218 -5.11 -18.73 -5.40
C HIS A 218 -4.18 -19.01 -6.59
N LYS A 219 -4.59 -18.64 -7.81
CA LYS A 219 -3.73 -18.72 -9.00
C LYS A 219 -2.47 -17.87 -8.86
N ALA A 220 -2.60 -16.64 -8.36
CA ALA A 220 -1.47 -15.75 -8.12
C ALA A 220 -0.44 -16.36 -7.16
N VAL A 221 -0.87 -17.07 -6.11
CA VAL A 221 0.01 -17.79 -5.18
C VAL A 221 0.82 -18.86 -5.91
N HIS A 222 0.17 -19.69 -6.75
CA HIS A 222 0.88 -20.70 -7.53
C HIS A 222 1.88 -20.08 -8.52
N TYR A 223 1.51 -18.99 -9.20
CA TYR A 223 2.43 -18.26 -10.06
C TYR A 223 3.64 -17.72 -9.29
N GLY A 224 3.40 -17.12 -8.13
CA GLY A 224 4.46 -16.61 -7.27
C GLY A 224 5.43 -17.70 -6.81
N LYS A 225 4.94 -18.89 -6.47
CA LYS A 225 5.78 -20.06 -6.14
C LYS A 225 6.65 -20.50 -7.32
N LYS A 226 6.09 -20.54 -8.55
CA LYS A 226 6.86 -20.90 -9.75
C LYS A 226 7.93 -19.85 -10.08
N ILE A 227 7.63 -18.56 -9.89
CA ILE A 227 8.60 -17.46 -10.07
C ILE A 227 9.75 -17.59 -9.05
N LEU A 228 9.44 -17.76 -7.77
CA LEU A 228 10.46 -17.88 -6.72
C LEU A 228 11.40 -19.04 -6.97
N ASN A 229 10.89 -20.19 -7.41
CA ASN A 229 11.67 -21.39 -7.68
C ASN A 229 12.52 -21.28 -8.96
N ALA A 230 12.28 -20.30 -9.83
CA ALA A 230 13.01 -20.12 -11.08
C ALA A 230 14.38 -19.45 -10.94
N GLN A 231 14.77 -19.01 -9.78
CA GLN A 231 16.01 -18.40 -9.27
C GLN A 231 16.80 -17.44 -10.19
N GLU A 232 16.74 -17.58 -11.52
CA GLU A 232 17.55 -16.79 -12.46
C GLU A 232 16.73 -15.95 -13.46
N HIS A 233 15.46 -16.31 -13.71
CA HIS A 233 14.59 -15.59 -14.64
C HIS A 233 13.17 -15.49 -14.13
N ILE A 234 12.66 -14.27 -14.03
CA ILE A 234 11.32 -13.96 -13.50
C ILE A 234 10.19 -14.31 -14.50
N SER A 235 10.53 -14.72 -15.72
CA SER A 235 9.52 -15.10 -16.71
C SER A 235 8.95 -16.49 -16.43
N LEU A 236 7.62 -16.60 -16.44
CA LEU A 236 6.91 -17.86 -16.43
C LEU A 236 6.75 -18.35 -17.87
N THR A 237 7.14 -19.59 -18.14
CA THR A 237 6.86 -20.25 -19.43
C THR A 237 5.41 -20.75 -19.45
N ASP A 238 4.82 -20.94 -20.68
CA ASP A 238 3.48 -21.53 -20.86
C ASP A 238 3.32 -22.81 -20.03
N ALA A 239 4.30 -23.69 -20.07
CA ALA A 239 4.27 -24.95 -19.32
C ALA A 239 4.17 -24.74 -17.79
N LYS A 240 4.85 -23.73 -17.24
CA LYS A 240 4.78 -23.40 -15.81
C LYS A 240 3.46 -22.75 -15.43
N ILE A 241 2.90 -21.93 -16.32
CA ILE A 241 1.57 -21.34 -16.11
C ILE A 241 0.50 -22.41 -16.16
N ASP A 242 0.55 -23.31 -17.14
CA ASP A 242 -0.37 -24.45 -17.23
C ASP A 242 -0.26 -25.39 -16.01
N GLU A 243 0.96 -25.62 -15.52
CA GLU A 243 1.18 -26.38 -14.28
C GLU A 243 0.57 -25.68 -13.08
N ALA A 244 0.82 -24.38 -12.91
CA ALA A 244 0.27 -23.59 -11.81
C ALA A 244 -1.27 -23.54 -11.85
N ASN A 245 -1.86 -23.39 -13.03
CA ASN A 245 -3.31 -23.43 -13.21
C ASN A 245 -3.90 -24.80 -12.84
N ARG A 246 -3.26 -25.90 -13.29
CA ARG A 246 -3.69 -27.27 -12.94
C ARG A 246 -3.59 -27.52 -11.42
N ASP A 247 -2.49 -27.07 -10.80
CA ASP A 247 -2.29 -27.20 -9.36
C ASP A 247 -3.41 -26.46 -8.58
N ALA A 248 -3.69 -25.20 -8.95
CA ALA A 248 -4.76 -24.41 -8.35
C ALA A 248 -6.15 -25.04 -8.55
N GLU A 249 -6.46 -25.55 -9.73
CA GLU A 249 -7.72 -26.21 -10.03
C GLU A 249 -7.90 -27.52 -9.25
N ALA A 250 -6.83 -28.33 -9.15
CA ALA A 250 -6.85 -29.58 -8.39
C ALA A 250 -7.08 -29.34 -6.90
N GLU A 251 -6.40 -28.33 -6.32
CA GLU A 251 -6.59 -27.91 -4.92
C GLU A 251 -7.99 -27.34 -4.69
N ALA A 252 -8.48 -26.46 -5.57
CA ALA A 252 -9.84 -25.92 -5.48
C ALA A 252 -10.90 -27.02 -5.48
N GLN A 253 -10.71 -28.07 -6.31
CA GLN A 253 -11.57 -29.22 -6.34
C GLN A 253 -11.48 -30.06 -5.05
N ALA A 254 -10.26 -30.25 -4.51
CA ALA A 254 -10.05 -30.97 -3.26
C ALA A 254 -10.68 -30.23 -2.06
N TRP A 255 -10.71 -28.91 -2.08
CA TRP A 255 -11.28 -28.06 -1.03
C TRP A 255 -12.74 -27.67 -1.26
N LYS A 256 -13.44 -28.33 -2.17
CA LYS A 256 -14.81 -27.99 -2.55
C LYS A 256 -15.78 -27.99 -1.35
N GLU A 257 -15.57 -28.91 -0.42
CA GLU A 257 -16.43 -29.05 0.78
C GLU A 257 -15.95 -28.16 1.95
N PHE A 258 -14.82 -27.47 1.82
CA PHE A 258 -14.32 -26.58 2.86
C PHE A 258 -15.14 -25.30 2.92
N SER A 259 -15.26 -24.73 4.11
CA SER A 259 -15.77 -23.38 4.29
C SER A 259 -14.87 -22.34 3.61
N ALA A 260 -15.40 -21.15 3.37
CA ALA A 260 -14.59 -20.05 2.80
C ALA A 260 -13.37 -19.73 3.67
N ALA A 261 -13.51 -19.81 4.99
CA ALA A 261 -12.40 -19.55 5.92
C ALA A 261 -11.32 -20.64 5.86
N GLU A 262 -11.71 -21.91 5.77
CA GLU A 262 -10.76 -23.03 5.60
C GLU A 262 -10.01 -22.92 4.28
N ARG A 263 -10.71 -22.64 3.17
CA ARG A 263 -10.06 -22.42 1.87
C ARG A 263 -9.06 -21.25 1.92
N ALA A 264 -9.48 -20.12 2.48
CA ALA A 264 -8.63 -18.95 2.62
C ALA A 264 -7.39 -19.24 3.47
N TYR A 265 -7.53 -20.03 4.52
CA TYR A 265 -6.41 -20.45 5.36
C TYR A 265 -5.43 -21.33 4.58
N HIS A 266 -5.92 -22.30 3.82
CA HIS A 266 -5.07 -23.15 2.98
C HIS A 266 -4.35 -22.34 1.90
N ILE A 267 -5.02 -21.42 1.22
CA ILE A 267 -4.40 -20.52 0.23
C ILE A 267 -3.29 -19.70 0.89
N TYR A 268 -3.56 -19.15 2.08
CA TYR A 268 -2.55 -18.40 2.83
C TYR A 268 -1.36 -19.27 3.27
N ASP A 269 -1.63 -20.49 3.72
CA ASP A 269 -0.60 -21.44 4.17
C ASP A 269 0.37 -21.81 3.03
N LEU A 270 -0.11 -21.88 1.79
CA LEU A 270 0.75 -22.09 0.61
C LEU A 270 1.83 -21.01 0.44
N MET A 271 1.66 -19.84 1.03
CA MET A 271 2.61 -18.72 0.96
C MET A 271 3.68 -18.78 2.05
N LEU A 272 3.49 -19.63 3.06
CA LEU A 272 4.40 -19.72 4.21
C LEU A 272 5.55 -20.67 3.92
N ASN A 273 6.73 -20.33 4.42
CA ASN A 273 7.88 -21.22 4.49
C ASN A 273 7.78 -22.11 5.75
N ASP A 274 8.69 -23.09 5.88
CA ASP A 274 8.77 -23.99 7.03
C ASP A 274 8.92 -23.26 8.38
N ASP A 275 9.46 -22.05 8.37
CA ASP A 275 9.59 -21.18 9.56
C ASP A 275 8.35 -20.28 9.81
N GLY A 276 7.28 -20.46 9.04
CA GLY A 276 6.03 -19.71 9.16
C GLY A 276 6.11 -18.25 8.65
N LYS A 277 7.16 -17.91 7.90
CA LYS A 277 7.32 -16.59 7.26
C LYS A 277 7.05 -16.69 5.77
N SER A 278 6.57 -15.60 5.16
CA SER A 278 6.36 -15.54 3.74
C SER A 278 7.37 -14.61 3.07
N SER A 279 8.16 -15.17 2.15
CA SER A 279 8.98 -14.41 1.20
C SER A 279 8.23 -14.11 -0.12
N LEU A 280 6.98 -14.60 -0.24
CA LEU A 280 6.19 -14.56 -1.47
C LEU A 280 5.26 -13.36 -1.59
N LYS A 281 4.98 -12.63 -0.49
CA LYS A 281 3.92 -11.61 -0.46
C LYS A 281 4.00 -10.60 -1.62
N ALA A 282 5.16 -9.99 -1.85
CA ALA A 282 5.34 -9.01 -2.91
C ALA A 282 5.22 -9.64 -4.32
N ILE A 283 5.77 -10.86 -4.51
CA ILE A 283 5.71 -11.59 -5.78
C ILE A 283 4.27 -11.99 -6.08
N VAL A 284 3.54 -12.50 -5.10
CA VAL A 284 2.11 -12.86 -5.24
C VAL A 284 1.27 -11.62 -5.52
N ALA A 285 1.53 -10.50 -4.85
CA ALA A 285 0.85 -9.24 -5.13
C ALA A 285 1.09 -8.76 -6.57
N GLN A 286 2.31 -8.91 -7.09
CA GLN A 286 2.62 -8.62 -8.50
C GLN A 286 1.85 -9.55 -9.45
N CYS A 287 1.82 -10.85 -9.17
CA CYS A 287 1.06 -11.83 -9.97
C CYS A 287 -0.44 -11.49 -9.96
N LEU A 288 -0.99 -11.18 -8.78
CA LEU A 288 -2.39 -10.79 -8.64
C LEU A 288 -2.69 -9.49 -9.41
N ALA A 289 -1.85 -8.48 -9.28
CA ALA A 289 -1.99 -7.23 -10.02
C ALA A 289 -2.03 -7.46 -11.54
N SER A 290 -1.14 -8.29 -12.06
CA SER A 290 -1.11 -8.66 -13.48
C SER A 290 -2.37 -9.44 -13.90
N LEU A 291 -2.84 -10.39 -13.08
CA LEU A 291 -4.06 -11.14 -13.35
C LEU A 291 -5.31 -10.25 -13.38
N LEU A 292 -5.45 -9.34 -12.42
CA LEU A 292 -6.56 -8.39 -12.37
C LEU A 292 -6.58 -7.48 -13.59
N ARG A 293 -5.42 -7.00 -14.03
CA ARG A 293 -5.27 -6.20 -15.25
C ARG A 293 -5.61 -7.00 -16.50
N TRP A 294 -5.12 -8.23 -16.59
CA TRP A 294 -5.43 -9.14 -17.71
C TRP A 294 -6.93 -9.38 -17.81
N GLU A 295 -7.60 -9.62 -16.69
CA GLU A 295 -9.03 -9.92 -16.65
C GLU A 295 -9.89 -8.79 -17.23
N VAL A 296 -9.56 -7.54 -16.92
CA VAL A 296 -10.30 -6.37 -17.41
C VAL A 296 -9.84 -5.88 -18.78
N SER A 297 -8.75 -6.41 -19.34
CA SER A 297 -8.20 -5.96 -20.62
C SER A 297 -8.88 -6.63 -21.81
N ILE A 298 -8.97 -5.90 -22.92
CA ILE A 298 -9.29 -6.45 -24.23
C ILE A 298 -8.02 -7.07 -24.80
N ILE A 299 -7.91 -8.38 -24.71
CA ILE A 299 -6.71 -9.11 -25.13
C ILE A 299 -6.74 -9.34 -26.63
N PRO A 300 -5.72 -8.90 -27.37
CA PRO A 300 -5.59 -9.18 -28.80
C PRO A 300 -5.53 -10.68 -29.12
N ALA A 301 -6.12 -11.07 -30.24
CA ALA A 301 -6.07 -12.47 -30.70
C ALA A 301 -4.63 -12.97 -30.84
N GLY A 302 -4.35 -14.15 -30.31
CA GLY A 302 -3.03 -14.78 -30.32
C GLY A 302 -2.09 -14.43 -29.18
N LEU A 303 -2.51 -13.55 -28.25
CA LEU A 303 -1.82 -13.40 -26.97
C LEU A 303 -2.35 -14.42 -25.95
N THR A 304 -1.42 -15.08 -25.29
CA THR A 304 -1.69 -16.04 -24.22
C THR A 304 -1.42 -15.41 -22.85
N GLN A 305 -1.98 -15.96 -21.81
CA GLN A 305 -1.80 -15.50 -20.43
C GLN A 305 -0.33 -15.54 -19.97
N GLU A 306 0.48 -16.39 -20.59
CA GLU A 306 1.92 -16.47 -20.37
C GLU A 306 2.62 -15.13 -20.60
N LYS A 307 2.26 -14.45 -21.69
CA LYS A 307 2.85 -13.16 -22.03
C LYS A 307 2.38 -12.01 -21.16
N MET A 308 1.40 -12.25 -20.28
CA MET A 308 0.88 -11.25 -19.35
C MET A 308 1.97 -10.60 -18.49
N PHE A 309 3.00 -11.38 -18.10
CA PHE A 309 4.09 -10.87 -17.25
C PHE A 309 5.14 -10.07 -18.02
N ASP A 310 5.18 -10.24 -19.35
CA ASP A 310 6.13 -9.55 -20.24
C ASP A 310 5.51 -8.33 -20.94
N LEU A 311 4.22 -8.05 -20.70
CA LEU A 311 3.46 -7.00 -21.37
C LEU A 311 3.15 -5.84 -20.45
N ASP A 312 3.23 -4.63 -20.99
CA ASP A 312 2.63 -3.45 -20.39
C ASP A 312 1.10 -3.47 -20.57
N LEU A 313 0.41 -4.10 -19.62
CA LEU A 313 -1.04 -4.22 -19.65
C LEU A 313 -1.76 -2.87 -19.46
N TYR A 314 -1.07 -1.83 -18.99
CA TYR A 314 -1.64 -0.47 -18.91
C TYR A 314 -1.84 0.16 -20.30
N GLY A 315 -1.13 -0.31 -21.32
CA GLY A 315 -1.32 0.09 -22.71
C GLY A 315 -2.51 -0.57 -23.40
N PHE A 316 -3.17 -1.55 -22.78
CA PHE A 316 -4.29 -2.26 -23.38
C PHE A 316 -5.59 -1.52 -23.11
N LYS A 317 -6.53 -1.62 -24.08
CA LYS A 317 -7.90 -1.10 -23.87
C LYS A 317 -8.62 -1.94 -22.82
N THR A 318 -9.36 -1.27 -21.97
CA THR A 318 -10.18 -1.92 -20.94
C THR A 318 -11.51 -2.38 -21.56
N ASP A 319 -11.95 -3.56 -21.17
CA ASP A 319 -13.32 -4.06 -21.37
C ASP A 319 -14.20 -3.49 -20.26
N GLU A 320 -14.97 -2.47 -20.58
CA GLU A 320 -15.81 -1.74 -19.63
C GLU A 320 -16.80 -2.65 -18.87
N SER A 321 -17.28 -3.72 -19.50
CA SER A 321 -18.21 -4.67 -18.85
C SER A 321 -17.51 -5.52 -17.79
N LYS A 322 -16.31 -6.01 -18.09
CA LYS A 322 -15.52 -6.80 -17.15
C LYS A 322 -15.01 -5.93 -16.00
N GLU A 323 -14.57 -4.72 -16.33
CA GLU A 323 -14.13 -3.75 -15.31
C GLU A 323 -15.27 -3.39 -14.35
N ALA A 324 -16.47 -3.10 -14.88
CA ALA A 324 -17.64 -2.81 -14.06
C ALA A 324 -18.03 -3.99 -13.16
N ALA A 325 -17.95 -5.22 -13.68
CA ALA A 325 -18.23 -6.43 -12.90
C ALA A 325 -17.19 -6.62 -11.78
N LEU A 326 -15.91 -6.49 -12.08
CA LEU A 326 -14.83 -6.62 -11.10
C LEU A 326 -14.88 -5.50 -10.05
N LYS A 327 -15.11 -4.25 -10.48
CA LYS A 327 -15.34 -3.12 -9.59
C LYS A 327 -16.48 -3.39 -8.61
N SER A 328 -17.63 -3.84 -9.12
CA SER A 328 -18.78 -4.17 -8.28
C SER A 328 -18.48 -5.30 -7.28
N ALA A 329 -17.73 -6.31 -7.70
CA ALA A 329 -17.31 -7.41 -6.83
C ALA A 329 -16.42 -6.89 -5.68
N ILE A 330 -15.45 -6.03 -5.97
CA ILE A 330 -14.53 -5.44 -4.97
C ILE A 330 -15.28 -4.48 -4.04
N GLU A 331 -16.14 -3.58 -4.57
CA GLU A 331 -16.84 -2.57 -3.76
C GLU A 331 -17.85 -3.19 -2.77
N ASN A 332 -18.48 -4.30 -3.14
CA ASN A 332 -19.45 -4.97 -2.29
C ASN A 332 -18.83 -6.04 -1.38
N ASP A 333 -17.54 -6.25 -1.43
CA ASP A 333 -16.86 -7.28 -0.65
C ASP A 333 -16.53 -6.78 0.77
N PRO A 334 -17.04 -7.46 1.82
CA PRO A 334 -16.82 -7.03 3.20
C PRO A 334 -15.35 -7.13 3.65
N PHE A 335 -14.55 -8.01 3.03
CA PHE A 335 -13.15 -8.20 3.36
C PHE A 335 -12.22 -7.21 2.67
N LEU A 336 -12.69 -6.57 1.58
CA LEU A 336 -11.94 -5.54 0.83
C LEU A 336 -12.40 -4.12 1.15
N SER A 337 -13.51 -3.96 1.89
CA SER A 337 -14.14 -2.67 2.18
C SER A 337 -13.18 -1.65 2.82
N TYR A 338 -12.22 -2.10 3.64
CA TYR A 338 -11.24 -1.20 4.27
C TYR A 338 -10.27 -0.59 3.25
N ILE A 339 -9.87 -1.34 2.22
CA ILE A 339 -9.04 -0.85 1.10
C ILE A 339 -9.85 0.12 0.25
N VAL A 340 -11.08 -0.26 -0.12
CA VAL A 340 -12.00 0.58 -0.91
C VAL A 340 -12.21 1.93 -0.21
N ASN A 341 -12.51 1.91 1.09
CA ASN A 341 -12.72 3.11 1.87
C ASN A 341 -11.43 3.94 2.02
N ALA A 342 -10.27 3.29 2.17
CA ALA A 342 -8.98 3.99 2.24
C ALA A 342 -8.68 4.74 0.92
N ILE A 343 -8.93 4.11 -0.23
CA ILE A 343 -8.74 4.73 -1.55
C ILE A 343 -9.71 5.90 -1.74
N LYS A 344 -11.01 5.70 -1.47
CA LYS A 344 -12.04 6.74 -1.57
C LYS A 344 -11.72 7.93 -0.66
N TYR A 345 -11.32 7.67 0.58
CA TYR A 345 -10.94 8.73 1.50
C TYR A 345 -9.72 9.53 1.02
N ALA A 346 -8.67 8.85 0.54
CA ALA A 346 -7.49 9.52 -0.02
C ALA A 346 -7.82 10.33 -1.29
N ALA A 347 -8.86 9.93 -2.04
CA ALA A 347 -9.40 10.67 -3.19
C ALA A 347 -10.26 11.88 -2.79
N GLY A 348 -10.52 12.10 -1.48
CA GLY A 348 -11.29 13.22 -0.96
C GLY A 348 -12.77 12.94 -0.75
N GLU A 349 -13.19 11.68 -0.79
CA GLU A 349 -14.58 11.30 -0.48
C GLU A 349 -14.82 11.16 1.02
N THR A 350 -16.06 11.35 1.43
CA THR A 350 -16.51 11.07 2.79
C THR A 350 -16.87 9.58 2.89
N VAL A 351 -16.18 8.85 3.74
CA VAL A 351 -16.36 7.40 3.98
C VAL A 351 -16.65 7.13 5.44
#